data_feaa1e980367448f594c26a14ab6ff06
#
_entry.id   feaa1e980367448f594c26a14ab6ff06
#
_cell.length_a   1.000
_cell.length_b   1.000
_cell.length_c   1.000
_cell.angle_alpha   90.00
_cell.angle_beta   90.00
_cell.angle_gamma   90.00
#
_symmetry.space_group_name_H-M   'P 1'
#
loop_
_entity.id
_entity.type
_entity.pdbx_description
1 polymer ?
#
loop_
_entity_poly.entity_id
_entity_poly.type
_entity_poly.pdbx_seq_one_letter_code
_entity_poly.pdbx_strand_id
1 'polypeptide(L)'
;MKEGLSLIPTALQHQLMIQVVLILLNIFLAFITLFAFSAAVSIPFLMLSLLLAGSIIRLYLIGVQGHYLILHGVILKVERTPIRQRPKALLLEAEGKALRLVLRNRHISPSEGHTVVLYLADTTPIYERRGIHQLHSYLALALPQQNFKG
;
A
#
# COMPACT_ATOMS: atom_id res chain seq x y z
N MET A 1 -0.75 8.05 -22.52
CA MET A 1 -0.27 7.67 -21.17
C MET A 1 -0.78 8.57 -20.04
N LYS A 2 -1.02 9.87 -20.25
CA LYS A 2 -1.55 10.75 -19.18
C LYS A 2 -3.01 10.48 -18.80
N GLU A 3 -3.83 10.02 -19.72
CA GLU A 3 -5.26 9.76 -19.46
C GLU A 3 -5.52 8.56 -18.56
N GLY A 4 -4.73 7.50 -18.65
CA GLY A 4 -4.88 6.33 -17.79
C GLY A 4 -4.48 6.56 -16.32
N LEU A 5 -3.52 7.47 -16.08
CA LEU A 5 -3.07 7.83 -14.72
C LEU A 5 -4.08 8.71 -13.98
N SER A 6 -4.87 9.51 -14.69
CA SER A 6 -5.90 10.37 -14.08
C SER A 6 -7.11 9.58 -13.55
N LEU A 7 -7.30 8.35 -14.03
CA LEU A 7 -8.36 7.43 -13.55
C LEU A 7 -7.97 6.70 -12.26
N ILE A 8 -6.68 6.69 -11.91
CA ILE A 8 -6.18 5.98 -10.73
C ILE A 8 -6.23 6.90 -9.51
N PRO A 9 -6.75 6.45 -8.36
CA PRO A 9 -6.74 7.22 -7.12
C PRO A 9 -5.33 7.71 -6.75
N THR A 10 -5.22 8.93 -6.23
CA THR A 10 -3.93 9.56 -5.89
C THR A 10 -3.07 8.72 -4.95
N ALA A 11 -3.70 7.98 -4.03
CA ALA A 11 -3.00 7.07 -3.12
C ALA A 11 -2.31 5.92 -3.86
N LEU A 12 -2.95 5.35 -4.90
CA LEU A 12 -2.35 4.32 -5.75
C LEU A 12 -1.29 4.90 -6.70
N GLN A 13 -1.51 6.12 -7.22
CA GLN A 13 -0.50 6.82 -8.02
C GLN A 13 0.80 7.01 -7.25
N HIS A 14 0.73 7.46 -5.99
CA HIS A 14 1.90 7.66 -5.16
C HIS A 14 2.67 6.34 -4.94
N GLN A 15 1.96 5.24 -4.70
CA GLN A 15 2.57 3.92 -4.56
C GLN A 15 3.24 3.44 -5.85
N LEU A 16 2.61 3.66 -7.01
CA LEU A 16 3.20 3.37 -8.32
C LEU A 16 4.48 4.17 -8.55
N MET A 17 4.46 5.47 -8.25
CA MET A 17 5.64 6.34 -8.41
C MET A 17 6.81 5.87 -7.57
N ILE A 18 6.59 5.49 -6.31
CA ILE A 18 7.64 4.94 -5.44
C ILE A 18 8.22 3.65 -6.04
N GLN A 19 7.39 2.76 -6.55
CA GLN A 19 7.86 1.52 -7.16
C GLN A 19 8.67 1.76 -8.43
N VAL A 20 8.27 2.73 -9.27
CA VAL A 20 9.03 3.12 -10.47
C VAL A 20 10.41 3.65 -10.07
N VAL A 21 10.50 4.52 -9.08
CA VAL A 21 11.78 5.05 -8.59
C VAL A 21 12.68 3.92 -8.06
N LEU A 22 12.11 2.96 -7.33
CA LEU A 22 12.85 1.80 -6.83
C LEU A 22 13.39 0.92 -7.96
N ILE A 23 12.63 0.72 -9.04
CA ILE A 23 13.12 -0.03 -10.23
C ILE A 23 14.26 0.72 -10.87
N LEU A 24 14.14 2.02 -11.12
CA LEU A 24 15.20 2.82 -11.73
C LEU A 24 16.49 2.76 -10.92
N LEU A 25 16.38 2.92 -9.59
CA LEU A 25 17.52 2.81 -8.68
C LEU A 25 18.16 1.41 -8.76
N ASN A 26 17.34 0.37 -8.78
CA ASN A 26 17.81 -1.01 -8.81
C ASN A 26 18.50 -1.35 -10.15
N ILE A 27 17.97 -0.88 -11.28
CA ILE A 27 18.60 -1.00 -12.60
C ILE A 27 19.95 -0.25 -12.61
N PHE A 28 19.99 0.94 -12.05
CA PHE A 28 21.23 1.73 -11.95
C PHE A 28 22.30 0.99 -11.14
N LEU A 29 21.93 0.39 -10.01
CA LEU A 29 22.83 -0.45 -9.22
C LEU A 29 23.27 -1.70 -9.99
N ALA A 30 22.39 -2.32 -10.77
CA ALA A 30 22.74 -3.45 -11.61
C ALA A 30 23.81 -3.08 -12.65
N PHE A 31 23.72 -1.89 -13.26
CA PHE A 31 24.74 -1.38 -14.18
C PHE A 31 26.07 -1.17 -13.48
N ILE A 32 26.07 -0.49 -12.33
CA ILE A 32 27.30 -0.24 -11.57
C ILE A 32 27.98 -1.56 -11.20
N THR A 33 27.22 -2.53 -10.68
CA THR A 33 27.77 -3.84 -10.29
C THR A 33 28.29 -4.64 -11.48
N LEU A 34 27.67 -4.52 -12.64
CA LEU A 34 28.13 -5.17 -13.88
C LEU A 34 29.50 -4.65 -14.32
N PHE A 35 29.71 -3.32 -14.27
CA PHE A 35 30.97 -2.69 -14.69
C PHE A 35 32.06 -2.77 -13.62
N ALA A 36 31.70 -2.67 -12.31
CA ALA A 36 32.68 -2.62 -11.24
C ALA A 36 33.13 -4.01 -10.76
N PHE A 37 32.29 -5.03 -10.87
CA PHE A 37 32.57 -6.36 -10.31
C PHE A 37 32.46 -7.46 -11.34
N SER A 38 31.26 -8.00 -11.54
CA SER A 38 31.02 -9.08 -12.51
C SER A 38 29.54 -9.27 -12.80
N ALA A 39 29.23 -9.97 -13.89
CA ALA A 39 27.85 -10.31 -14.25
C ALA A 39 27.13 -11.12 -13.15
N ALA A 40 27.85 -11.98 -12.43
CA ALA A 40 27.26 -12.79 -11.35
C ALA A 40 26.71 -11.94 -10.21
N VAL A 41 27.32 -10.80 -9.89
CA VAL A 41 26.85 -9.91 -8.83
C VAL A 41 25.65 -9.07 -9.29
N SER A 42 25.50 -8.80 -10.59
CA SER A 42 24.38 -8.02 -11.13
C SER A 42 23.10 -8.84 -11.31
N ILE A 43 23.18 -10.18 -11.42
CA ILE A 43 22.02 -11.07 -11.60
C ILE A 43 20.93 -10.86 -10.53
N PRO A 44 21.22 -10.82 -9.21
CA PRO A 44 20.20 -10.61 -8.19
C PRO A 44 19.44 -9.29 -8.35
N PHE A 45 20.11 -8.21 -8.76
CA PHE A 45 19.49 -6.90 -9.00
C PHE A 45 18.57 -6.94 -10.22
N LEU A 46 18.96 -7.66 -11.28
CA LEU A 46 18.10 -7.83 -12.47
C LEU A 46 16.86 -8.66 -12.13
N MET A 47 17.03 -9.76 -11.36
CA MET A 47 15.89 -10.57 -10.90
C MET A 47 14.93 -9.76 -10.04
N LEU A 48 15.46 -8.96 -9.12
CA LEU A 48 14.64 -8.08 -8.29
C LEU A 48 13.89 -7.03 -9.13
N SER A 49 14.55 -6.45 -10.14
CA SER A 49 13.92 -5.51 -11.09
C SER A 49 12.76 -6.16 -11.83
N LEU A 50 12.91 -7.40 -12.26
CA LEU A 50 11.86 -8.16 -12.96
C LEU A 50 10.65 -8.41 -12.06
N LEU A 51 10.88 -8.79 -10.80
CA LEU A 51 9.80 -8.99 -9.81
C LEU A 51 9.07 -7.69 -9.52
N LEU A 52 9.80 -6.59 -9.35
CA LEU A 52 9.21 -5.26 -9.14
C LEU A 52 8.41 -4.80 -10.36
N ALA A 53 8.89 -5.04 -11.58
CA ALA A 53 8.16 -4.73 -12.82
C ALA A 53 6.83 -5.50 -12.89
N GLY A 54 6.83 -6.78 -12.58
CA GLY A 54 5.60 -7.58 -12.49
C GLY A 54 4.60 -7.03 -11.46
N SER A 55 5.09 -6.57 -10.31
CA SER A 55 4.27 -5.94 -9.28
C SER A 55 3.64 -4.62 -9.75
N ILE A 56 4.40 -3.79 -10.47
CA ILE A 56 3.89 -2.54 -11.05
C ILE A 56 2.82 -2.80 -12.09
N ILE A 57 3.06 -3.72 -13.02
CA ILE A 57 2.09 -4.08 -14.06
C ILE A 57 0.79 -4.54 -13.43
N ARG A 58 0.87 -5.41 -12.43
CA ARG A 58 -0.31 -5.88 -11.68
C ARG A 58 -1.07 -4.73 -11.01
N LEU A 59 -0.35 -3.85 -10.30
CA LEU A 59 -0.97 -2.71 -9.62
C LEU A 59 -1.60 -1.72 -10.61
N TYR A 60 -0.94 -1.48 -11.73
CA TYR A 60 -1.45 -0.64 -12.79
C TYR A 60 -2.72 -1.22 -13.42
N LEU A 61 -2.73 -2.51 -13.74
CA LEU A 61 -3.91 -3.19 -14.29
C LEU A 61 -5.09 -3.12 -13.32
N ILE A 62 -4.89 -3.39 -12.03
CA ILE A 62 -5.93 -3.27 -11.01
C ILE A 62 -6.46 -1.83 -10.94
N GLY A 63 -5.57 -0.84 -10.99
CA GLY A 63 -5.94 0.57 -10.94
C GLY A 63 -6.73 1.05 -12.15
N VAL A 64 -6.32 0.64 -13.37
CA VAL A 64 -6.99 1.06 -14.63
C VAL A 64 -8.27 0.30 -14.88
N GLN A 65 -8.30 -1.00 -14.58
CA GLN A 65 -9.49 -1.85 -14.78
C GLN A 65 -10.58 -1.61 -13.72
N GLY A 66 -10.28 -0.84 -12.67
CA GLY A 66 -11.23 -0.55 -11.59
C GLY A 66 -11.57 -1.77 -10.73
N HIS A 67 -10.75 -2.82 -10.76
CA HIS A 67 -10.91 -4.01 -9.91
C HIS A 67 -10.48 -3.74 -8.46
N TYR A 68 -11.02 -2.67 -7.88
CA TYR A 68 -10.81 -2.34 -6.49
C TYR A 68 -12.11 -1.85 -5.85
N LEU A 69 -12.26 -2.18 -4.58
CA LEU A 69 -13.35 -1.71 -3.73
C LEU A 69 -12.87 -0.53 -2.90
N ILE A 70 -13.71 0.50 -2.83
CA ILE A 70 -13.47 1.66 -1.96
C ILE A 70 -14.34 1.48 -0.73
N LEU A 71 -13.71 1.36 0.42
CA LEU A 71 -14.37 1.24 1.71
C LEU A 71 -14.13 2.50 2.54
N HIS A 72 -15.19 3.17 2.92
CA HIS A 72 -15.15 4.28 3.85
C HIS A 72 -15.37 3.75 5.27
N GLY A 73 -14.44 4.04 6.16
CA GLY A 73 -14.55 3.62 7.55
C GLY A 73 -14.15 4.71 8.53
N VAL A 74 -14.59 4.56 9.77
CA VAL A 74 -14.20 5.43 10.89
C VAL A 74 -13.28 4.62 11.80
N ILE A 75 -12.19 5.22 12.24
CA ILE A 75 -11.24 4.59 13.17
C ILE A 75 -11.88 4.55 14.55
N LEU A 76 -12.21 3.37 15.03
CA LEU A 76 -12.70 3.19 16.41
C LEU A 76 -11.54 3.10 17.40
N LYS A 77 -10.47 2.38 17.03
CA LYS A 77 -9.33 2.16 17.92
C LYS A 77 -8.05 1.93 17.12
N VAL A 78 -6.94 2.46 17.64
CA VAL A 78 -5.60 2.22 17.10
C VAL A 78 -4.86 1.27 18.02
N GLU A 79 -4.61 0.04 17.55
CA GLU A 79 -3.75 -0.91 18.24
C GLU A 79 -2.29 -0.53 18.03
N ARG A 80 -1.56 -0.33 19.13
CA ARG A 80 -0.13 0.04 19.10
C ARG A 80 0.75 -1.10 19.60
N THR A 81 1.98 -1.11 19.14
CA THR A 81 2.98 -2.05 19.66
C THR A 81 3.38 -1.66 21.09
N PRO A 82 3.55 -2.64 22.03
CA PRO A 82 3.80 -2.34 23.45
C PRO A 82 5.11 -1.57 23.69
N ILE A 83 6.17 -1.84 22.91
CA ILE A 83 7.50 -1.27 23.16
C ILE A 83 7.67 0.08 22.46
N ARG A 84 7.32 0.19 21.14
CA ARG A 84 7.59 1.39 20.33
C ARG A 84 6.38 2.28 20.12
N GLN A 85 5.23 1.96 20.71
CA GLN A 85 3.97 2.71 20.58
C GLN A 85 3.57 2.99 19.10
N ARG A 86 4.12 2.23 18.15
CA ARG A 86 3.80 2.39 16.72
C ARG A 86 2.49 1.70 16.41
N PRO A 87 1.68 2.27 15.50
CA PRO A 87 0.41 1.67 15.11
C PRO A 87 0.67 0.31 14.43
N LYS A 88 0.00 -0.72 14.91
CA LYS A 88 0.11 -2.10 14.40
C LYS A 88 -1.13 -2.49 13.61
N ALA A 89 -2.29 -2.17 14.12
CA ALA A 89 -3.56 -2.44 13.47
C ALA A 89 -4.58 -1.35 13.81
N LEU A 90 -5.55 -1.17 12.93
CA LEU A 90 -6.69 -0.28 13.12
C LEU A 90 -7.95 -1.11 13.27
N LEU A 91 -8.78 -0.77 14.23
CA LEU A 91 -10.14 -1.21 14.29
C LEU A 91 -11.01 -0.14 13.64
N LEU A 92 -11.65 -0.49 12.54
CA LEU A 92 -12.47 0.40 11.73
C LEU A 92 -13.93 -0.04 11.83
N GLU A 93 -14.84 0.90 11.77
CA GLU A 93 -16.24 0.63 11.49
C GLU A 93 -16.51 1.05 10.05
N ALA A 94 -16.90 0.08 9.22
CA ALA A 94 -17.29 0.29 7.85
C ALA A 94 -18.61 -0.43 7.57
N GLU A 95 -19.59 0.27 7.05
CA GLU A 95 -20.91 -0.28 6.72
C GLU A 95 -21.60 -1.02 7.90
N GLY A 96 -21.41 -0.53 9.13
CA GLY A 96 -21.95 -1.15 10.34
C GLY A 96 -21.27 -2.43 10.80
N LYS A 97 -20.11 -2.76 10.20
CA LYS A 97 -19.31 -3.93 10.57
C LYS A 97 -17.96 -3.51 11.15
N ALA A 98 -17.53 -4.21 12.19
CA ALA A 98 -16.21 -4.01 12.76
C ALA A 98 -15.16 -4.72 11.89
N LEU A 99 -14.18 -3.97 11.44
CA LEU A 99 -13.14 -4.41 10.54
C LEU A 99 -11.77 -4.13 11.15
N ARG A 100 -10.96 -5.17 11.30
CA ARG A 100 -9.60 -5.06 11.81
C ARG A 100 -8.61 -5.08 10.67
N LEU A 101 -7.93 -3.95 10.46
CA LEU A 101 -6.93 -3.78 9.43
C LEU A 101 -5.52 -3.86 10.02
N VAL A 102 -4.72 -4.79 9.55
CA VAL A 102 -3.29 -4.86 9.92
C VAL A 102 -2.51 -3.88 9.07
N LEU A 103 -1.84 -2.91 9.71
CA LEU A 103 -1.09 -1.88 9.01
C LEU A 103 0.22 -2.42 8.43
N ARG A 104 0.38 -2.24 7.14
CA ARG A 104 1.63 -2.52 6.42
C ARG A 104 2.66 -1.41 6.64
N ASN A 105 2.21 -0.16 6.61
CA ASN A 105 3.05 1.01 6.87
C ASN A 105 2.80 1.53 8.29
N ARG A 106 3.84 1.53 9.13
CA ARG A 106 3.78 1.94 10.54
C ARG A 106 4.21 3.40 10.77
N HIS A 107 4.47 4.14 9.69
CA HIS A 107 4.86 5.56 9.76
C HIS A 107 3.66 6.50 9.70
N ILE A 108 2.46 5.99 9.48
CA ILE A 108 1.23 6.78 9.55
C ILE A 108 0.85 7.02 11.00
N SER A 109 0.29 8.20 11.26
CA SER A 109 -0.22 8.58 12.58
C SER A 109 -1.75 8.65 12.55
N PRO A 110 -2.44 7.50 12.56
CA PRO A 110 -3.89 7.47 12.58
C PRO A 110 -4.39 7.94 13.94
N SER A 111 -5.49 8.71 13.95
CA SER A 111 -6.18 9.15 15.17
C SER A 111 -7.56 8.53 15.22
N GLU A 112 -8.01 8.18 16.43
CA GLU A 112 -9.35 7.65 16.67
C GLU A 112 -10.42 8.69 16.29
N GLY A 113 -11.53 8.25 15.73
CA GLY A 113 -12.61 9.11 15.25
C GLY A 113 -12.42 9.71 13.85
N HIS A 114 -11.24 9.53 13.22
CA HIS A 114 -11.04 10.00 11.85
C HIS A 114 -11.59 9.01 10.82
N THR A 115 -12.10 9.57 9.73
CA THR A 115 -12.54 8.78 8.57
C THR A 115 -11.33 8.33 7.77
N VAL A 116 -11.35 7.11 7.28
CA VAL A 116 -10.33 6.58 6.38
C VAL A 116 -10.98 6.05 5.12
N VAL A 117 -10.26 6.14 4.02
CA VAL A 117 -10.64 5.52 2.76
C VAL A 117 -9.66 4.39 2.48
N LEU A 118 -10.20 3.18 2.39
CA LEU A 118 -9.45 1.96 2.17
C LEU A 118 -9.69 1.45 0.76
N TYR A 119 -8.62 1.23 0.02
CA TYR A 119 -8.66 0.63 -1.31
C TYR A 119 -8.28 -0.85 -1.21
N LEU A 120 -9.20 -1.72 -1.57
CA LEU A 120 -9.06 -3.17 -1.55
C LEU A 120 -9.11 -3.73 -2.96
N ALA A 121 -8.34 -4.78 -3.25
CA ALA A 121 -8.56 -5.53 -4.48
C ALA A 121 -9.83 -6.38 -4.35
N ASP A 122 -10.58 -6.56 -5.44
CA ASP A 122 -11.79 -7.41 -5.46
C ASP A 122 -11.54 -8.82 -4.94
N THR A 123 -10.32 -9.32 -5.13
CA THR A 123 -9.89 -10.65 -4.70
C THR A 123 -9.35 -10.69 -3.28
N THR A 124 -9.41 -9.58 -2.52
CA THR A 124 -8.87 -9.54 -1.15
C THR A 124 -9.67 -10.47 -0.23
N PRO A 125 -9.05 -11.49 0.36
CA PRO A 125 -9.76 -12.38 1.27
C PRO A 125 -10.09 -11.65 2.57
N ILE A 126 -11.35 -11.70 2.97
CA ILE A 126 -11.84 -11.18 4.24
C ILE A 126 -12.04 -12.37 5.18
N TYR A 127 -11.32 -12.38 6.28
CA TYR A 127 -11.43 -13.44 7.29
C TYR A 127 -12.32 -12.95 8.43
N GLU A 128 -13.35 -13.71 8.73
CA GLU A 128 -14.19 -13.43 9.90
C GLU A 128 -13.68 -14.23 11.10
N ARG A 129 -13.37 -13.52 12.18
CA ARG A 129 -13.00 -14.13 13.45
C ARG A 129 -13.70 -13.44 14.60
N ARG A 130 -14.58 -14.17 15.31
CA ARG A 130 -15.35 -13.67 16.46
C ARG A 130 -16.19 -12.42 16.14
N GLY A 131 -16.84 -12.40 14.99
CA GLY A 131 -17.66 -11.26 14.56
C GLY A 131 -16.87 -10.02 14.09
N ILE A 132 -15.55 -10.11 14.01
CA ILE A 132 -14.69 -9.05 13.48
C ILE A 132 -14.09 -9.53 12.16
N HIS A 133 -14.28 -8.74 11.10
CA HIS A 133 -13.66 -9.01 9.81
C HIS A 133 -12.19 -8.58 9.85
N GLN A 134 -11.27 -9.50 9.55
CA GLN A 134 -9.84 -9.22 9.51
C GLN A 134 -9.35 -9.08 8.07
N LEU A 135 -8.67 -7.97 7.80
CA LEU A 135 -7.99 -7.68 6.54
C LEU A 135 -6.49 -7.65 6.76
N HIS A 136 -5.78 -8.51 6.04
CA HIS A 136 -4.33 -8.58 6.09
C HIS A 136 -3.66 -7.87 4.90
N SER A 137 -4.40 -7.62 3.83
CA SER A 137 -3.88 -6.97 2.63
C SER A 137 -4.83 -5.87 2.16
N TYR A 138 -4.25 -4.76 1.73
CA TYR A 138 -4.93 -3.64 1.11
C TYR A 138 -4.02 -3.02 0.05
N LEU A 139 -4.60 -2.37 -0.95
CA LEU A 139 -3.85 -1.69 -2.00
C LEU A 139 -3.29 -0.36 -1.49
N ALA A 140 -4.14 0.48 -0.92
CA ALA A 140 -3.76 1.76 -0.36
C ALA A 140 -4.71 2.16 0.78
N LEU A 141 -4.21 3.00 1.68
CA LEU A 141 -4.94 3.62 2.76
C LEU A 141 -4.79 5.14 2.63
N ALA A 142 -5.89 5.85 2.44
CA ALA A 142 -5.93 7.29 2.45
C ALA A 142 -6.52 7.77 3.78
N LEU A 143 -5.72 8.55 4.52
CA LEU A 143 -6.19 9.31 5.67
C LEU A 143 -6.60 10.70 5.16
N PRO A 144 -7.69 11.31 5.68
CA PRO A 144 -7.99 12.69 5.36
C PRO A 144 -6.77 13.52 5.75
N GLN A 145 -6.30 14.35 4.81
CA GLN A 145 -5.22 15.29 5.11
C GLN A 145 -5.67 16.14 6.29
N GLN A 146 -4.96 16.04 7.39
CA GLN A 146 -5.01 17.09 8.39
C GLN A 146 -4.52 18.36 7.70
N ASN A 147 -5.45 19.25 7.33
CA ASN A 147 -5.07 20.62 7.03
C ASN A 147 -4.38 21.15 8.29
N PHE A 148 -3.06 21.15 8.27
CA PHE A 148 -2.27 21.98 9.16
C PHE A 148 -2.68 23.43 8.86
N LYS A 149 -3.72 23.92 9.52
CA LYS A 149 -3.87 25.34 9.73
C LYS A 149 -2.70 25.72 10.62
N GLY A 150 -1.67 26.29 9.95
CA GLY A 150 -0.62 27.00 10.64
C GLY A 150 -1.14 28.18 11.44
#